data_9a6b029686e401941ad1670191dd514a
#
_entry.id   9a6b029686e401941ad1670191dd514a
#
_cell.length_a   1.000
_cell.length_b   1.000
_cell.length_c   1.000
_cell.angle_alpha   90.00
_cell.angle_beta   90.00
_cell.angle_gamma   90.00
#
_symmetry.space_group_name_H-M   'P 1'
#
loop_
_entity.id
_entity.type
_entity.pdbx_description
1 polymer ?
#
loop_
_entity_poly.entity_id
_entity_poly.type
_entity_poly.pdbx_seq_one_letter_code
_entity_poly.pdbx_strand_id
1 'polypeptide(L)'
;MNKSAVINTGDEMPRNIERDKREADRRKNQLIEAGFRLFSQNGIETGSLQKVADAANVSPATMYKYFLTKEKLLVAISAKVWDEVWQEALGDPRTNHF
;
A
#
# COMPACT_ATOMS: atom_id res chain seq x y z
N MET A 1 11.47 -6.62 -39.53
CA MET A 1 11.37 -6.15 -39.28
C MET A 1 11.26 -6.21 -38.05
N ASN A 2 11.75 -6.23 -37.61
CA ASN A 2 11.72 -6.36 -36.46
C ASN A 2 11.14 -5.38 -35.76
N LYS A 3 10.99 -4.39 -36.24
CA LYS A 3 10.43 -3.45 -35.65
C LYS A 3 9.15 -3.83 -35.22
N SER A 4 8.44 -4.62 -35.79
CA SER A 4 7.17 -5.06 -35.35
C SER A 4 7.24 -5.70 -33.99
N ALA A 5 8.26 -6.44 -33.79
CA ALA A 5 8.44 -7.08 -32.50
C ALA A 5 8.54 -6.05 -31.41
N VAL A 6 9.22 -4.97 -31.72
CA VAL A 6 9.34 -3.92 -30.74
C VAL A 6 7.99 -3.32 -30.39
N ILE A 7 7.18 -3.15 -31.40
CA ILE A 7 5.86 -2.59 -31.18
C ILE A 7 5.01 -3.52 -30.34
N ASN A 8 5.10 -4.81 -30.62
CA ASN A 8 4.33 -5.77 -29.86
C ASN A 8 4.77 -5.76 -28.41
N THR A 9 6.04 -5.64 -28.19
CA THR A 9 6.55 -5.57 -26.85
C THR A 9 5.97 -4.38 -26.12
N GLY A 10 5.82 -3.28 -26.83
CA GLY A 10 5.23 -2.10 -26.22
C GLY A 10 3.81 -2.34 -25.79
N ASP A 11 3.06 -3.07 -26.56
CA ASP A 11 1.68 -3.36 -26.20
C ASP A 11 1.61 -4.19 -24.93
N GLU A 12 2.48 -5.16 -24.81
CA GLU A 12 2.44 -6.00 -23.66
C GLU A 12 2.96 -5.32 -22.42
N MET A 13 3.92 -4.43 -22.58
CA MET A 13 4.50 -3.79 -21.43
C MET A 13 3.50 -3.00 -20.61
N PRO A 14 2.60 -2.24 -21.20
CA PRO A 14 1.60 -1.54 -20.38
C PRO A 14 0.79 -2.49 -19.52
N ARG A 15 0.40 -3.63 -20.05
CA ARG A 15 -0.37 -4.57 -19.28
C ARG A 15 0.44 -5.15 -18.14
N ASN A 16 1.70 -5.47 -18.39
CA ASN A 16 2.55 -6.00 -17.36
C ASN A 16 2.80 -4.98 -16.27
N ILE A 17 2.98 -3.74 -16.66
CA ILE A 17 3.21 -2.66 -15.71
C ILE A 17 1.99 -2.47 -14.83
N GLU A 18 0.81 -2.55 -15.42
CA GLU A 18 -0.42 -2.37 -14.64
C GLU A 18 -0.60 -3.50 -13.65
N ARG A 19 -0.31 -4.72 -14.07
CA ARG A 19 -0.44 -5.86 -13.18
C ARG A 19 0.54 -5.75 -12.03
N ASP A 20 1.78 -5.40 -12.34
CA ASP A 20 2.79 -5.25 -11.30
C ASP A 20 2.42 -4.15 -10.33
N LYS A 21 1.87 -3.08 -10.85
CA LYS A 21 1.47 -1.97 -10.00
C LYS A 21 0.33 -2.37 -9.07
N ARG A 22 -0.64 -3.13 -9.58
CA ARG A 22 -1.74 -3.56 -8.74
C ARG A 22 -1.27 -4.51 -7.65
N GLU A 23 -0.33 -5.38 -7.99
CA GLU A 23 0.22 -6.28 -6.98
C GLU A 23 1.02 -5.52 -5.94
N ALA A 24 1.78 -4.55 -6.38
CA ALA A 24 2.55 -3.74 -5.46
C ALA A 24 1.63 -2.94 -4.54
N ASP A 25 0.56 -2.39 -5.10
CA ASP A 25 -0.39 -1.63 -4.30
C ASP A 25 -1.09 -2.53 -3.29
N ARG A 26 -1.46 -3.73 -3.70
CA ARG A 26 -2.12 -4.65 -2.78
C ARG A 26 -1.19 -5.05 -1.65
N ARG A 27 0.07 -5.33 -1.97
CA ARG A 27 1.02 -5.70 -0.95
C ARG A 27 1.30 -4.55 -0.01
N LYS A 28 1.41 -3.35 -0.59
CA LYS A 28 1.63 -2.17 0.22
C LYS A 28 0.46 -1.96 1.18
N ASN A 29 -0.76 -2.14 0.70
CA ASN A 29 -1.93 -2.00 1.55
C ASN A 29 -1.97 -3.05 2.63
N GLN A 30 -1.54 -4.27 2.34
CA GLN A 30 -1.46 -5.29 3.36
C GLN A 30 -0.51 -4.88 4.48
N LEU A 31 0.61 -4.28 4.12
CA LEU A 31 1.56 -3.83 5.11
C LEU A 31 1.00 -2.68 5.94
N ILE A 32 0.31 -1.77 5.29
CA ILE A 32 -0.31 -0.65 6.00
C ILE A 32 -1.36 -1.15 6.99
N GLU A 33 -2.17 -2.11 6.57
CA GLU A 33 -3.19 -2.64 7.45
C GLU A 33 -2.60 -3.42 8.60
N ALA A 34 -1.56 -4.21 8.33
CA ALA A 34 -0.90 -4.93 9.39
C ALA A 34 -0.27 -3.98 10.39
N GLY A 35 0.33 -2.90 9.88
CA GLY A 35 0.91 -1.90 10.75
C GLY A 35 -0.12 -1.19 11.59
N PHE A 36 -1.23 -0.82 10.96
CA PHE A 36 -2.31 -0.15 11.68
C PHE A 36 -2.82 -1.03 12.82
N ARG A 37 -3.04 -2.30 12.53
CA ARG A 37 -3.53 -3.23 13.52
C ARG A 37 -2.54 -3.41 14.66
N LEU A 38 -1.29 -3.60 14.30
CA LEU A 38 -0.25 -3.84 15.30
C LEU A 38 -0.07 -2.63 16.20
N PHE A 39 0.04 -1.45 15.60
CA PHE A 39 0.25 -0.23 16.38
C PHE A 39 -0.97 0.14 17.20
N SER A 40 -2.17 -0.18 16.70
CA SER A 40 -3.38 0.09 17.45
C SER A 40 -3.47 -0.78 18.69
N GLN A 41 -3.02 -2.02 18.58
CA GLN A 41 -3.13 -2.95 19.68
C GLN A 41 -2.01 -2.79 20.68
N ASN A 42 -0.80 -2.56 20.22
CA ASN A 42 0.37 -2.59 21.09
C ASN A 42 1.05 -1.26 21.28
N GLY A 43 0.60 -0.23 20.59
CA GLY A 43 1.21 1.08 20.70
C GLY A 43 2.28 1.27 19.62
N ILE A 44 2.49 2.53 19.28
CA ILE A 44 3.44 2.87 18.22
C ILE A 44 4.87 2.59 18.66
N GLU A 45 5.17 2.84 19.93
CA GLU A 45 6.53 2.75 20.40
C GLU A 45 7.07 1.34 20.41
N THR A 46 6.21 0.36 20.69
CA THR A 46 6.66 -1.01 20.75
C THR A 46 6.68 -1.68 19.40
N GLY A 47 6.04 -1.08 18.39
CA GLY A 47 6.01 -1.66 17.07
C GLY A 47 7.28 -1.39 16.31
N SER A 48 7.55 -2.24 15.33
CA SER A 48 8.71 -2.08 14.47
C SER A 48 8.34 -2.58 13.10
N LEU A 49 9.13 -2.18 12.08
CA LEU A 49 8.91 -2.68 10.73
C LEU A 49 9.01 -4.20 10.70
N GLN A 50 9.91 -4.75 11.48
CA GLN A 50 10.08 -6.19 11.50
C GLN A 50 8.84 -6.89 12.03
N LYS A 51 8.25 -6.34 13.07
CA LYS A 51 7.03 -6.91 13.62
C LYS A 51 5.87 -6.77 12.65
N VAL A 52 5.82 -5.67 11.90
CA VAL A 52 4.80 -5.51 10.89
C VAL A 52 4.99 -6.51 9.78
N ALA A 53 6.22 -6.74 9.37
CA ALA A 53 6.51 -7.75 8.35
C ALA A 53 6.06 -9.12 8.79
N ASP A 54 6.32 -9.45 10.04
CA ASP A 54 5.89 -10.73 10.59
C ASP A 54 4.37 -10.84 10.59
N ALA A 55 3.70 -9.78 11.01
CA ALA A 55 2.24 -9.78 11.05
C ALA A 55 1.64 -9.90 9.67
N ALA A 56 2.29 -9.32 8.67
CA ALA A 56 1.82 -9.38 7.29
C ALA A 56 2.32 -10.62 6.57
N ASN A 57 3.15 -11.43 7.23
CA ASN A 57 3.70 -12.65 6.64
C ASN A 57 4.54 -12.35 5.42
N VAL A 58 5.37 -11.34 5.50
CA VAL A 58 6.31 -11.01 4.43
C VAL A 58 7.71 -10.97 5.02
N SER A 59 8.71 -11.12 4.16
CA SER A 59 10.08 -11.08 4.62
C SER A 59 10.49 -9.65 4.93
N PRO A 60 11.51 -9.46 5.78
CA PRO A 60 12.01 -8.11 6.02
C PRO A 60 12.47 -7.42 4.75
N ALA A 61 13.04 -8.16 3.82
CA ALA A 61 13.47 -7.56 2.56
C ALA A 61 12.28 -6.99 1.79
N THR A 62 11.17 -7.72 1.79
CA THR A 62 9.96 -7.23 1.14
C THR A 62 9.44 -5.99 1.85
N MET A 63 9.46 -6.00 3.17
CA MET A 63 9.01 -4.85 3.94
C MET A 63 9.81 -3.61 3.60
N TYR A 64 11.14 -3.73 3.58
CA TYR A 64 11.99 -2.59 3.30
C TYR A 64 11.87 -2.11 1.86
N LYS A 65 11.37 -2.95 0.99
CA LYS A 65 11.13 -2.54 -0.38
C LYS A 65 10.04 -1.46 -0.44
N TYR A 66 9.08 -1.53 0.46
CA TYR A 66 7.97 -0.60 0.47
C TYR A 66 8.13 0.51 1.49
N PHE A 67 8.67 0.21 2.64
CA PHE A 67 8.83 1.20 3.71
C PHE A 67 10.20 1.07 4.31
N LEU A 68 11.00 2.11 4.13
CA LEU A 68 12.37 2.08 4.62
C LEU A 68 12.47 2.39 6.10
N THR A 69 11.53 3.12 6.64
CA THR A 69 11.56 3.48 8.05
C THR A 69 10.17 3.33 8.64
N LYS A 70 10.14 3.21 9.96
CA LYS A 70 8.89 3.14 10.69
C LYS A 70 8.07 4.41 10.49
N GLU A 71 8.75 5.54 10.43
CA GLU A 71 8.07 6.82 10.25
C GLU A 71 7.36 6.88 8.91
N LYS A 72 7.97 6.35 7.87
CA LYS A 72 7.33 6.34 6.57
C LYS A 72 6.09 5.46 6.56
N LEU A 73 6.14 4.36 7.28
CA LEU A 73 4.97 3.51 7.42
C LEU A 73 3.88 4.23 8.20
N LEU A 74 4.25 4.93 9.25
CA LEU A 74 3.27 5.67 10.04
C LEU A 74 2.58 6.75 9.21
N VAL A 75 3.34 7.43 8.37
CA VAL A 75 2.76 8.43 7.47
C VAL A 75 1.75 7.77 6.54
N ALA A 76 2.11 6.62 5.99
CA ALA A 76 1.21 5.91 5.09
C ALA A 76 -0.06 5.45 5.80
N ILE A 77 0.07 4.99 7.04
CA ILE A 77 -1.08 4.59 7.83
C ILE A 77 -1.98 5.79 8.08
N SER A 78 -1.38 6.93 8.43
CA SER A 78 -2.16 8.14 8.68
C SER A 78 -2.91 8.57 7.43
N ALA A 79 -2.25 8.52 6.29
CA ALA A 79 -2.87 8.92 5.04
C ALA A 79 -4.06 8.01 4.72
N LYS A 80 -3.92 6.71 4.98
CA LYS A 80 -4.99 5.79 4.70
C LYS A 80 -6.19 6.04 5.62
N VAL A 81 -5.92 6.28 6.89
CA VAL A 81 -6.99 6.55 7.84
C VAL A 81 -7.72 7.83 7.46
N TRP A 82 -6.98 8.88 7.10
CA TRP A 82 -7.60 10.11 6.68
C TRP A 82 -8.43 9.93 5.43
N ASP A 83 -7.92 9.14 4.48
CA ASP A 83 -8.63 8.88 3.25
C ASP A 83 -9.96 8.19 3.53
N GLU A 84 -9.96 7.23 4.44
CA GLU A 84 -11.17 6.51 4.79
C GLU A 84 -12.16 7.43 5.49
N VAL A 85 -11.68 8.31 6.34
CA VAL A 85 -12.55 9.25 7.03
C VAL A 85 -13.20 10.18 6.02
N TRP A 86 -12.41 10.69 5.06
CA TRP A 86 -12.94 11.56 4.04
C TRP A 86 -13.95 10.86 3.15
N GLN A 87 -13.68 9.61 2.81
CA GLN A 87 -14.62 8.85 1.99
C GLN A 87 -15.93 8.67 2.72
N GLU A 88 -15.86 8.37 3.98
CA GLU A 88 -17.07 8.20 4.77
C GLU A 88 -17.83 9.51 4.90
N ALA A 89 -17.12 10.59 5.16
CA ALA A 89 -17.76 11.87 5.40
C ALA A 89 -18.31 12.49 4.13
N LEU A 90 -17.57 12.39 3.03
CA LEU A 90 -17.94 13.04 1.80
C LEU A 90 -18.54 12.12 0.76
N GLY A 91 -18.26 10.83 0.86
CA GLY A 91 -18.81 9.89 -0.09
C GLY A 91 -20.23 9.49 0.18
N ASP A 92 -20.72 9.72 1.38
CA ASP A 92 -22.08 9.40 1.73
C ASP A 92 -23.01 10.43 1.08
N PRO A 93 -23.97 9.97 0.27
CA PRO A 93 -24.87 10.91 -0.37
C PRO A 93 -25.59 11.82 0.61
N ARG A 94 -25.91 11.33 1.80
CA ARG A 94 -26.57 12.16 2.76
C ARG A 94 -25.66 13.25 3.29
N THR A 95 -24.39 12.95 3.37
CA THR A 95 -23.43 13.92 3.84
C THR A 95 -23.17 14.98 2.80
N ASN A 96 -23.29 14.63 1.54
CA ASN A 96 -22.99 15.55 0.46
C ASN A 96 -24.10 16.55 0.22
N HIS A 97 -25.11 16.51 1.00
CA HIS A 97 -26.19 17.41 0.79
C HIS A 97 -25.95 18.80 1.26
N PHE A 98 -24.95 19.06 1.94
CA PHE A 98 -24.76 20.46 2.27
C PHE A 98 -23.58 21.01 1.56
#